data_78ad8a203866a5cb7ed20042215a6bba
#
_entry.id   78ad8a203866a5cb7ed20042215a6bba
#
_cell.length_a   1.000
_cell.length_b   1.000
_cell.length_c   1.000
_cell.angle_alpha   90.00
_cell.angle_beta   90.00
_cell.angle_gamma   90.00
#
_symmetry.space_group_name_H-M   'P 1'
#
loop_
_entity.id
_entity.type
_entity.pdbx_description
1 polymer ?
#
loop_
_entity_poly.entity_id
_entity_poly.type
_entity_poly.pdbx_seq_one_letter_code
_entity_poly.pdbx_strand_id
1 'polypeptide(L)'
;MSTPQCPAADGSSPKTQKFSAEPPMCIDPAKTYTAEMKTSMGTMVIALDPIGAPKTVNNFVFLARYHYFDGIIFHRIIQGFVCQGGDPDGNGRGGPGYRFDDELPRPGRYEIGSVAMANAGPNTNGSQFFLISGPSGAGLPPQYSLFGKIVKGLDVLDAMEKVKTGPGDRPLVDVVIDKVTITES
;
A
#
# COMPACT_ATOMS: atom_id res chain seq x y z
N MET A 1 3.34 -23.27 0.91
CA MET A 1 3.77 -21.88 0.66
C MET A 1 5.02 -21.89 -0.20
N SER A 2 5.10 -21.02 -1.17
CA SER A 2 6.29 -20.90 -2.03
C SER A 2 7.39 -20.11 -1.34
N THR A 3 8.64 -20.53 -1.54
CA THR A 3 9.81 -19.72 -1.14
C THR A 3 9.81 -18.43 -1.97
N PRO A 4 10.00 -17.26 -1.35
CA PRO A 4 9.96 -16.02 -2.10
C PRO A 4 11.06 -15.94 -3.16
N GLN A 5 10.65 -15.64 -4.38
CA GLN A 5 11.54 -15.36 -5.50
C GLN A 5 11.10 -14.04 -6.13
N CYS A 6 12.02 -13.32 -6.73
CA CYS A 6 11.67 -12.07 -7.40
C CYS A 6 10.70 -12.35 -8.55
N PRO A 7 9.57 -11.63 -8.59
CA PRO A 7 8.61 -11.78 -9.68
C PRO A 7 9.14 -11.18 -10.98
N ALA A 8 8.57 -11.60 -12.10
CA ALA A 8 8.88 -11.01 -13.40
C ALA A 8 8.50 -9.53 -13.43
N ALA A 9 9.40 -8.68 -13.91
CA ALA A 9 9.19 -7.23 -13.97
C ALA A 9 8.07 -6.84 -14.96
N ASP A 10 7.78 -7.70 -15.93
CA ASP A 10 6.75 -7.48 -16.96
C ASP A 10 5.33 -7.83 -16.49
N GLY A 11 5.16 -8.28 -15.24
CA GLY A 11 3.86 -8.63 -14.69
C GLY A 11 3.35 -10.02 -15.12
N SER A 12 4.20 -10.87 -15.70
CA SER A 12 3.81 -12.20 -16.17
C SER A 12 3.75 -13.27 -15.08
N SER A 13 4.22 -12.95 -13.86
CA SER A 13 4.15 -13.89 -12.74
C SER A 13 2.70 -14.15 -12.33
N PRO A 14 2.34 -15.39 -11.95
CA PRO A 14 0.98 -15.70 -11.53
C PRO A 14 0.63 -15.07 -10.19
N LYS A 15 -0.66 -14.81 -9.98
CA LYS A 15 -1.15 -14.23 -8.72
C LYS A 15 -0.76 -15.14 -7.54
N THR A 16 -0.08 -14.54 -6.57
CA THR A 16 0.36 -15.20 -5.34
C THR A 16 0.09 -14.31 -4.15
N GLN A 17 -0.54 -14.84 -3.11
CA GLN A 17 -0.94 -14.08 -1.91
C GLN A 17 -0.43 -14.68 -0.60
N LYS A 18 0.37 -15.74 -0.64
CA LYS A 18 0.99 -16.35 0.55
C LYS A 18 2.43 -16.71 0.27
N PHE A 19 3.31 -16.29 1.18
CA PHE A 19 4.74 -16.52 1.09
C PHE A 19 5.26 -17.03 2.42
N SER A 20 6.36 -17.79 2.39
CA SER A 20 6.96 -18.40 3.58
C SER A 20 7.91 -17.47 4.35
N ALA A 21 8.33 -16.36 3.75
CA ALA A 21 9.26 -15.40 4.33
C ALA A 21 9.14 -14.05 3.63
N GLU A 22 9.76 -13.01 4.20
CA GLU A 22 9.86 -11.71 3.55
C GLU A 22 10.61 -11.82 2.21
N PRO A 23 10.30 -10.93 1.23
CA PRO A 23 10.92 -11.02 -0.08
C PRO A 23 12.42 -10.73 -0.05
N PRO A 24 13.21 -11.39 -0.93
CA PRO A 24 14.56 -10.94 -1.18
C PRO A 24 14.54 -9.53 -1.80
N MET A 25 15.67 -8.86 -1.85
CA MET A 25 15.76 -7.56 -2.52
C MET A 25 15.59 -7.74 -4.03
N CYS A 26 14.48 -7.27 -4.57
CA CYS A 26 14.10 -7.40 -5.99
C CYS A 26 14.14 -6.09 -6.74
N ILE A 27 14.28 -4.97 -6.03
CA ILE A 27 14.41 -3.64 -6.64
C ILE A 27 15.84 -3.15 -6.59
N ASP A 28 16.15 -2.16 -7.43
CA ASP A 28 17.37 -1.39 -7.36
C ASP A 28 17.05 0.00 -6.80
N PRO A 29 17.49 0.33 -5.57
CA PRO A 29 17.19 1.64 -4.96
C PRO A 29 17.71 2.84 -5.73
N ALA A 30 18.64 2.63 -6.68
CA ALA A 30 19.13 3.69 -7.55
C ALA A 30 18.16 4.03 -8.70
N LYS A 31 17.15 3.20 -8.92
CA LYS A 31 16.13 3.41 -9.94
C LYS A 31 14.89 4.13 -9.39
N THR A 32 14.07 4.63 -10.31
CA THR A 32 12.79 5.24 -10.00
C THR A 32 11.67 4.22 -10.15
N TYR A 33 10.75 4.20 -9.21
CA TYR A 33 9.59 3.31 -9.21
C TYR A 33 8.30 4.09 -9.05
N THR A 34 7.33 3.83 -9.92
CA THR A 34 5.96 4.35 -9.79
C THR A 34 4.97 3.20 -9.80
N ALA A 35 3.88 3.36 -9.05
CA ALA A 35 2.77 2.42 -9.03
C ALA A 35 1.52 3.10 -9.59
N GLU A 36 0.96 2.55 -10.66
CA GLU A 36 -0.36 2.94 -11.15
C GLU A 36 -1.39 2.02 -10.50
N MET A 37 -2.21 2.58 -9.62
CA MET A 37 -3.26 1.86 -8.91
C MET A 37 -4.61 2.18 -9.55
N LYS A 38 -5.15 1.23 -10.27
CA LYS A 38 -6.52 1.31 -10.80
C LYS A 38 -7.49 0.83 -9.76
N THR A 39 -8.48 1.65 -9.45
CA THR A 39 -9.54 1.31 -8.49
C THR A 39 -10.90 1.45 -9.14
N SER A 40 -11.92 0.90 -8.47
CA SER A 40 -13.32 1.08 -8.90
C SER A 40 -13.78 2.54 -8.90
N MET A 41 -13.03 3.45 -8.29
CA MET A 41 -13.34 4.89 -8.25
C MET A 41 -12.43 5.76 -9.13
N GLY A 42 -11.44 5.16 -9.78
CA GLY A 42 -10.49 5.85 -10.64
C GLY A 42 -9.05 5.42 -10.39
N THR A 43 -8.14 6.03 -11.11
CA THR A 43 -6.71 5.67 -11.10
C THR A 43 -5.90 6.70 -10.32
N MET A 44 -5.01 6.20 -9.46
CA MET A 44 -4.00 7.00 -8.77
C MET A 44 -2.60 6.55 -9.21
N VAL A 45 -1.67 7.49 -9.32
CA VAL A 45 -0.26 7.19 -9.57
C VAL A 45 0.53 7.56 -8.33
N ILE A 46 1.30 6.61 -7.81
CA ILE A 46 2.09 6.73 -6.60
C ILE A 46 3.57 6.74 -6.98
N ALA A 47 4.28 7.81 -6.62
CA ALA A 47 5.74 7.82 -6.65
C ALA A 47 6.25 7.11 -5.41
N LEU A 48 7.00 6.03 -5.59
CA LEU A 48 7.58 5.25 -4.49
C LEU A 48 8.95 5.84 -4.11
N ASP A 49 9.34 5.68 -2.84
CA ASP A 49 10.60 6.23 -2.30
C ASP A 49 11.57 5.10 -1.90
N PRO A 50 12.31 4.53 -2.87
CA PRO A 50 13.20 3.41 -2.60
C PRO A 50 14.48 3.80 -1.82
N ILE A 51 14.74 5.11 -1.67
CA ILE A 51 15.86 5.62 -0.88
C ILE A 51 15.45 5.76 0.59
N GLY A 52 14.29 6.36 0.84
CA GLY A 52 13.80 6.56 2.22
C GLY A 52 13.31 5.29 2.88
N ALA A 53 12.73 4.37 2.10
CA ALA A 53 12.15 3.12 2.62
C ALA A 53 12.40 1.95 1.64
N PRO A 54 13.66 1.51 1.47
CA PRO A 54 14.02 0.52 0.46
C PRO A 54 13.35 -0.83 0.65
N LYS A 55 13.27 -1.34 1.87
CA LYS A 55 12.59 -2.62 2.14
C LYS A 55 11.09 -2.54 1.93
N THR A 56 10.48 -1.44 2.33
CA THR A 56 9.04 -1.22 2.20
C THR A 56 8.64 -1.08 0.74
N VAL A 57 9.41 -0.31 -0.04
CA VAL A 57 9.18 -0.20 -1.49
C VAL A 57 9.40 -1.54 -2.17
N ASN A 58 10.47 -2.25 -1.80
CA ASN A 58 10.73 -3.60 -2.31
C ASN A 58 9.55 -4.53 -2.06
N ASN A 59 9.01 -4.52 -0.85
CA ASN A 59 7.85 -5.32 -0.49
C ASN A 59 6.62 -4.96 -1.34
N PHE A 60 6.32 -3.69 -1.48
CA PHE A 60 5.17 -3.24 -2.26
C PHE A 60 5.31 -3.62 -3.75
N VAL A 61 6.47 -3.39 -4.34
CA VAL A 61 6.76 -3.77 -5.74
C VAL A 61 6.67 -5.28 -5.93
N PHE A 62 7.27 -6.04 -5.03
CA PHE A 62 7.21 -7.51 -5.02
C PHE A 62 5.77 -8.00 -5.03
N LEU A 63 4.96 -7.52 -4.09
CA LEU A 63 3.55 -7.93 -3.99
C LEU A 63 2.75 -7.49 -5.22
N ALA A 64 2.92 -6.24 -5.67
CA ALA A 64 2.21 -5.74 -6.85
C ALA A 64 2.51 -6.56 -8.11
N ARG A 65 3.77 -6.93 -8.33
CA ARG A 65 4.19 -7.75 -9.48
C ARG A 65 3.70 -9.21 -9.39
N TYR A 66 3.37 -9.69 -8.20
CA TYR A 66 2.67 -10.97 -8.00
C TYR A 66 1.15 -10.83 -8.06
N HIS A 67 0.62 -9.69 -8.48
CA HIS A 67 -0.81 -9.43 -8.54
C HIS A 67 -1.54 -9.59 -7.20
N TYR A 68 -0.80 -9.41 -6.10
CA TYR A 68 -1.29 -9.59 -4.74
C TYR A 68 -2.49 -8.71 -4.45
N PHE A 69 -2.41 -7.44 -4.86
CA PHE A 69 -3.42 -6.42 -4.54
C PHE A 69 -4.65 -6.47 -5.45
N ASP A 70 -4.60 -7.20 -6.56
CA ASP A 70 -5.71 -7.27 -7.51
C ASP A 70 -6.95 -7.88 -6.83
N GLY A 71 -8.05 -7.15 -6.82
CA GLY A 71 -9.31 -7.55 -6.19
C GLY A 71 -9.43 -7.22 -4.70
N ILE A 72 -8.39 -6.68 -4.06
CA ILE A 72 -8.43 -6.30 -2.64
C ILE A 72 -9.20 -4.99 -2.47
N ILE A 73 -9.99 -4.91 -1.41
CA ILE A 73 -10.79 -3.72 -1.07
C ILE A 73 -10.06 -2.77 -0.12
N PHE A 74 -10.49 -1.52 -0.10
CA PHE A 74 -10.21 -0.60 1.00
C PHE A 74 -11.24 -0.86 2.10
N HIS A 75 -10.87 -1.70 3.05
CA HIS A 75 -11.80 -2.19 4.08
C HIS A 75 -12.09 -1.19 5.19
N ARG A 76 -11.31 -0.11 5.28
CA ARG A 76 -11.47 0.93 6.30
C ARG A 76 -11.18 2.29 5.68
N ILE A 77 -12.20 3.15 5.67
CA ILE A 77 -12.08 4.54 5.18
C ILE A 77 -12.67 5.47 6.25
N ILE A 78 -11.86 6.43 6.69
CA ILE A 78 -12.27 7.45 7.65
C ILE A 78 -12.04 8.82 7.03
N GLN A 79 -13.12 9.56 6.79
CA GLN A 79 -13.05 10.90 6.21
C GLN A 79 -12.21 11.83 7.11
N GLY A 80 -11.35 12.61 6.50
CA GLY A 80 -10.43 13.50 7.19
C GLY A 80 -9.20 12.80 7.77
N PHE A 81 -9.03 11.51 7.51
CA PHE A 81 -7.97 10.69 8.08
C PHE A 81 -7.26 9.85 7.03
N VAL A 82 -7.72 8.61 6.78
CA VAL A 82 -7.03 7.66 5.88
C VAL A 82 -8.01 6.78 5.11
N CYS A 83 -7.52 6.21 3.99
CA CYS A 83 -8.12 5.07 3.30
C CYS A 83 -7.16 3.89 3.43
N GLN A 84 -7.55 2.84 4.12
CA GLN A 84 -6.71 1.67 4.40
C GLN A 84 -7.16 0.45 3.60
N GLY A 85 -6.18 -0.23 3.00
CA GLY A 85 -6.39 -1.44 2.22
C GLY A 85 -5.18 -2.38 2.27
N GLY A 86 -5.10 -3.29 1.30
CA GLY A 86 -3.96 -4.22 1.18
C GLY A 86 -4.10 -5.50 1.99
N ASP A 87 -5.26 -5.73 2.60
CA ASP A 87 -5.55 -6.98 3.32
C ASP A 87 -6.33 -7.93 2.40
N PRO A 88 -5.77 -9.10 2.05
CA PRO A 88 -6.46 -10.04 1.17
C PRO A 88 -7.74 -10.62 1.78
N ASP A 89 -7.87 -10.62 3.10
CA ASP A 89 -9.08 -11.07 3.79
C ASP A 89 -10.12 -9.97 3.96
N GLY A 90 -9.74 -8.70 3.77
CA GLY A 90 -10.64 -7.55 3.85
C GLY A 90 -11.22 -7.28 5.24
N ASN A 91 -10.58 -7.73 6.31
CA ASN A 91 -11.08 -7.61 7.69
C ASN A 91 -10.08 -6.94 8.66
N GLY A 92 -8.94 -6.49 8.15
CA GLY A 92 -7.87 -5.86 8.93
C GLY A 92 -6.87 -6.83 9.56
N ARG A 93 -7.01 -8.14 9.35
CA ARG A 93 -6.19 -9.18 9.98
C ARG A 93 -5.33 -9.97 9.02
N GLY A 94 -5.60 -9.88 7.72
CA GLY A 94 -4.89 -10.63 6.70
C GLY A 94 -3.53 -10.02 6.35
N GLY A 95 -2.69 -10.84 5.74
CA GLY A 95 -1.37 -10.44 5.31
C GLY A 95 -0.71 -11.50 4.41
N PRO A 96 0.55 -11.25 4.00
CA PRO A 96 1.22 -12.06 3.00
C PRO A 96 1.87 -13.35 3.53
N GLY A 97 1.84 -13.57 4.85
CA GLY A 97 2.46 -14.75 5.48
C GLY A 97 3.80 -14.44 6.17
N TYR A 98 4.21 -13.18 6.18
CA TYR A 98 5.45 -12.72 6.83
C TYR A 98 5.25 -11.32 7.42
N ARG A 99 6.20 -10.90 8.24
CA ARG A 99 6.32 -9.53 8.75
C ARG A 99 7.75 -9.03 8.51
N PHE A 100 7.90 -7.72 8.39
CA PHE A 100 9.22 -7.09 8.26
C PHE A 100 9.31 -5.80 9.06
N ASP A 101 10.56 -5.36 9.31
CA ASP A 101 10.86 -4.25 10.20
C ASP A 101 10.47 -2.89 9.61
N ASP A 102 10.25 -1.93 10.48
CA ASP A 102 9.91 -0.55 10.13
C ASP A 102 11.09 0.18 9.47
N GLU A 103 10.73 1.13 8.62
CA GLU A 103 11.61 2.16 8.05
C GLU A 103 10.92 3.50 8.26
N LEU A 104 11.00 4.02 9.49
CA LEU A 104 10.21 5.16 9.92
C LEU A 104 10.74 6.49 9.39
N PRO A 105 9.84 7.43 9.01
CA PRO A 105 10.22 8.76 8.61
C PRO A 105 10.59 9.63 9.81
N ARG A 106 11.16 10.80 9.54
CA ARG A 106 11.27 11.86 10.54
C ARG A 106 9.88 12.42 10.86
N PRO A 107 9.68 13.01 12.06
CA PRO A 107 8.42 13.65 12.40
C PRO A 107 8.02 14.74 11.38
N GLY A 108 6.72 14.89 11.15
CA GLY A 108 6.19 15.95 10.28
C GLY A 108 6.27 15.67 8.78
N ARG A 109 6.58 14.44 8.37
CA ARG A 109 6.70 14.08 6.95
C ARG A 109 5.40 13.63 6.30
N TYR A 110 4.37 13.31 7.08
CA TYR A 110 3.09 12.90 6.51
C TYR A 110 2.31 14.11 5.97
N GLU A 111 1.72 13.92 4.81
CA GLU A 111 0.86 14.90 4.16
C GLU A 111 -0.28 14.20 3.41
N ILE A 112 -1.28 14.94 2.97
CA ILE A 112 -2.35 14.36 2.14
C ILE A 112 -1.73 13.82 0.86
N GLY A 113 -2.03 12.56 0.54
CA GLY A 113 -1.44 11.82 -0.57
C GLY A 113 -0.28 10.92 -0.18
N SER A 114 0.24 11.02 1.06
CA SER A 114 1.26 10.09 1.56
C SER A 114 0.74 8.66 1.61
N VAL A 115 1.61 7.71 1.29
CA VAL A 115 1.32 6.27 1.35
C VAL A 115 2.25 5.64 2.38
N ALA A 116 1.67 5.03 3.40
CA ALA A 116 2.40 4.44 4.51
C ALA A 116 1.88 3.06 4.88
N MET A 117 2.70 2.26 5.57
CA MET A 117 2.31 0.92 5.99
C MET A 117 1.48 0.96 7.26
N ALA A 118 0.35 0.26 7.24
CA ALA A 118 -0.38 -0.07 8.46
C ALA A 118 0.40 -1.14 9.24
N ASN A 119 0.27 -1.14 10.56
CA ASN A 119 0.93 -2.12 11.41
C ASN A 119 0.12 -2.42 12.68
N ALA A 120 0.54 -3.44 13.42
CA ALA A 120 -0.02 -3.84 14.72
C ALA A 120 0.99 -3.58 15.85
N GLY A 121 1.79 -2.54 15.72
CA GLY A 121 2.88 -2.17 16.61
C GLY A 121 4.23 -2.18 15.87
N PRO A 122 5.34 -1.92 16.58
CA PRO A 122 6.66 -1.86 15.95
C PRO A 122 7.03 -3.13 15.20
N ASN A 123 7.62 -2.97 14.01
CA ASN A 123 8.19 -4.06 13.22
C ASN A 123 7.18 -5.18 12.84
N THR A 124 5.96 -4.78 12.50
CA THR A 124 4.90 -5.73 12.12
C THR A 124 4.32 -5.45 10.74
N ASN A 125 5.11 -4.91 9.83
CA ASN A 125 4.67 -4.63 8.47
C ASN A 125 4.41 -5.91 7.68
N GLY A 126 3.36 -5.91 6.87
CA GLY A 126 3.01 -7.00 5.96
C GLY A 126 2.60 -6.46 4.60
N SER A 127 1.31 -6.47 4.31
CA SER A 127 0.77 -5.96 3.05
C SER A 127 -0.20 -4.80 3.20
N GLN A 128 -0.74 -4.57 4.40
CA GLN A 128 -1.70 -3.49 4.61
C GLN A 128 -1.01 -2.13 4.58
N PHE A 129 -1.63 -1.20 3.89
CA PHE A 129 -1.16 0.17 3.75
C PHE A 129 -2.34 1.13 3.85
N PHE A 130 -2.03 2.41 4.04
CA PHE A 130 -3.05 3.45 4.00
C PHE A 130 -2.60 4.65 3.18
N LEU A 131 -3.59 5.30 2.60
CA LEU A 131 -3.44 6.57 1.88
C LEU A 131 -3.94 7.66 2.83
N ILE A 132 -3.09 8.64 3.11
CA ILE A 132 -3.49 9.77 3.96
C ILE A 132 -4.39 10.68 3.14
N SER A 133 -5.64 10.81 3.57
CA SER A 133 -6.68 11.53 2.83
C SER A 133 -7.13 12.82 3.51
N GLY A 134 -6.70 13.06 4.75
CA GLY A 134 -7.09 14.26 5.48
C GLY A 134 -6.12 14.69 6.57
N PRO A 135 -6.40 15.86 7.20
CA PRO A 135 -5.49 16.49 8.17
C PRO A 135 -5.14 15.62 9.38
N SER A 136 -6.08 14.78 9.85
CA SER A 136 -5.83 13.89 10.99
C SER A 136 -4.79 12.83 10.65
N GLY A 137 -4.75 12.36 9.40
CA GLY A 137 -3.71 11.46 8.92
C GLY A 137 -2.35 12.14 8.80
N ALA A 138 -2.33 13.37 8.31
CA ALA A 138 -1.11 14.18 8.24
C ALA A 138 -0.50 14.48 9.61
N GLY A 139 -1.31 14.46 10.66
CA GLY A 139 -0.87 14.69 12.05
C GLY A 139 -0.42 13.43 12.80
N LEU A 140 -0.36 12.27 12.16
CA LEU A 140 0.08 11.03 12.80
C LEU A 140 1.52 11.14 13.31
N PRO A 141 1.84 10.48 14.46
CA PRO A 141 3.22 10.33 14.90
C PRO A 141 4.00 9.43 13.93
N PRO A 142 5.35 9.54 13.86
CA PRO A 142 6.17 8.81 12.89
C PRO A 142 6.36 7.33 13.28
N GLN A 143 5.26 6.60 13.35
CA GLN A 143 5.21 5.17 13.75
C GLN A 143 4.85 4.25 12.58
N TYR A 144 4.75 4.80 11.37
CA TYR A 144 4.35 4.09 10.15
C TYR A 144 5.37 4.35 9.05
N SER A 145 5.88 3.29 8.43
CA SER A 145 6.85 3.40 7.35
C SER A 145 6.25 4.14 6.16
N LEU A 146 6.78 5.33 5.87
CA LEU A 146 6.37 6.18 4.75
C LEU A 146 7.14 5.75 3.51
N PHE A 147 6.46 5.30 2.46
CA PHE A 147 7.14 4.73 1.30
C PHE A 147 6.70 5.29 -0.06
N GLY A 148 5.74 6.18 -0.09
CA GLY A 148 5.29 6.76 -1.35
C GLY A 148 4.39 7.96 -1.18
N LYS A 149 4.08 8.58 -2.33
CA LYS A 149 3.19 9.74 -2.41
C LYS A 149 2.39 9.68 -3.71
N ILE A 150 1.10 9.97 -3.61
CA ILE A 150 0.23 10.11 -4.78
C ILE A 150 0.64 11.39 -5.54
N VAL A 151 1.03 11.24 -6.79
CA VAL A 151 1.43 12.34 -7.68
C VAL A 151 0.39 12.63 -8.75
N LYS A 152 -0.54 11.70 -9.01
CA LYS A 152 -1.71 11.89 -9.86
C LYS A 152 -2.90 11.17 -9.24
N GLY A 153 -4.08 11.76 -9.35
CA GLY A 153 -5.32 11.14 -8.85
C GLY A 153 -5.68 11.55 -7.42
N LEU A 154 -5.22 12.70 -6.93
CA LEU A 154 -5.67 13.22 -5.63
C LEU A 154 -7.18 13.46 -5.59
N ASP A 155 -7.79 13.76 -6.73
CA ASP A 155 -9.26 13.85 -6.88
C ASP A 155 -9.93 12.50 -6.64
N VAL A 156 -9.31 11.39 -7.05
CA VAL A 156 -9.79 10.03 -6.77
C VAL A 156 -9.72 9.75 -5.27
N LEU A 157 -8.60 10.09 -4.62
CA LEU A 157 -8.45 9.95 -3.17
C LEU A 157 -9.50 10.76 -2.42
N ASP A 158 -9.75 12.00 -2.84
CA ASP A 158 -10.76 12.87 -2.24
C ASP A 158 -12.18 12.27 -2.38
N ALA A 159 -12.50 11.68 -3.52
CA ALA A 159 -13.76 10.97 -3.71
C ALA A 159 -13.85 9.71 -2.85
N MET A 160 -12.77 8.96 -2.73
CA MET A 160 -12.72 7.75 -1.90
C MET A 160 -12.97 8.05 -0.43
N GLU A 161 -12.39 9.12 0.13
CA GLU A 161 -12.56 9.42 1.55
C GLU A 161 -14.00 9.83 1.91
N LYS A 162 -14.78 10.24 0.94
CA LYS A 162 -16.16 10.72 1.13
C LYS A 162 -17.23 9.62 0.97
N VAL A 163 -16.83 8.38 0.67
CA VAL A 163 -17.81 7.29 0.54
C VAL A 163 -18.51 7.03 1.86
N LYS A 164 -19.77 6.59 1.77
CA LYS A 164 -20.53 6.20 2.95
C LYS A 164 -19.97 4.92 3.54
N THR A 165 -19.82 4.90 4.85
CA THR A 165 -19.29 3.76 5.59
C THR A 165 -20.30 3.27 6.62
N GLY A 166 -20.15 2.01 7.04
CA GLY A 166 -20.91 1.36 8.07
C GLY A 166 -20.03 0.97 9.27
N PRO A 167 -20.46 -0.04 10.05
CA PRO A 167 -19.68 -0.51 11.20
C PRO A 167 -18.24 -0.83 10.84
N GLY A 168 -17.29 -0.43 11.72
CA GLY A 168 -15.86 -0.62 11.49
C GLY A 168 -15.28 0.26 10.40
N ASP A 169 -15.95 1.35 10.02
CA ASP A 169 -15.53 2.28 8.97
C ASP A 169 -15.40 1.60 7.60
N ARG A 170 -16.12 0.51 7.40
CA ARG A 170 -16.12 -0.20 6.13
C ARG A 170 -17.04 0.50 5.13
N PRO A 171 -16.59 0.78 3.89
CA PRO A 171 -17.46 1.32 2.85
C PRO A 171 -18.70 0.44 2.62
N LEU A 172 -19.86 1.07 2.45
CA LEU A 172 -21.10 0.35 2.15
C LEU A 172 -21.08 -0.28 0.76
N VAL A 173 -20.38 0.35 -0.18
CA VAL A 173 -20.08 -0.18 -1.50
C VAL A 173 -18.57 -0.37 -1.56
N ASP A 174 -18.12 -1.59 -1.87
CA ASP A 174 -16.70 -1.89 -1.89
C ASP A 174 -15.93 -0.97 -2.84
N VAL A 175 -14.84 -0.39 -2.34
CA VAL A 175 -13.84 0.30 -3.15
C VAL A 175 -12.73 -0.70 -3.42
N VAL A 176 -12.62 -1.13 -4.67
CA VAL A 176 -11.78 -2.28 -5.07
C VAL A 176 -10.54 -1.81 -5.82
N ILE A 177 -9.40 -2.38 -5.49
CA ILE A 177 -8.20 -2.26 -6.32
C ILE A 177 -8.34 -3.25 -7.49
N ASP A 178 -8.48 -2.73 -8.70
CA ASP A 178 -8.56 -3.58 -9.88
C ASP A 178 -7.20 -4.14 -10.26
N LYS A 179 -6.17 -3.27 -10.24
CA LYS A 179 -4.80 -3.65 -10.59
C LYS A 179 -3.79 -2.60 -10.10
N VAL A 180 -2.61 -3.06 -9.71
CA VAL A 180 -1.44 -2.21 -9.48
C VAL A 180 -0.35 -2.57 -10.48
N THR A 181 0.07 -1.60 -11.29
CA THR A 181 1.13 -1.76 -12.29
C THR A 181 2.36 -0.96 -11.87
N ILE A 182 3.51 -1.62 -11.81
CA ILE A 182 4.78 -0.98 -11.46
C ILE A 182 5.54 -0.58 -12.71
N THR A 183 6.00 0.66 -12.75
CA THR A 183 6.92 1.16 -13.76
C THR A 183 8.28 1.44 -13.12
N GLU A 184 9.33 0.92 -13.70
CA GLU A 184 10.71 1.03 -13.27
C GLU A 184 11.52 1.81 -14.33
N SER A 185 12.30 2.78 -13.91
CA SER A 185 13.15 3.54 -14.84
C SER A 185 14.48 4.01 -14.22
#